data_45e1a2daf0f33751a8c1d8fa5682f1e9
#
_entry.id   45e1a2daf0f33751a8c1d8fa5682f1e9
#
_cell.length_a   1.000
_cell.length_b   1.000
_cell.length_c   1.000
_cell.angle_alpha   90.00
_cell.angle_beta   90.00
_cell.angle_gamma   90.00
#
_symmetry.space_group_name_H-M   'P 1'
#
loop_
_entity.id
_entity.type
_entity.pdbx_description
1 polymer ?
#
loop_
_entity_poly.entity_id
_entity_poly.type
_entity_poly.pdbx_seq_one_letter_code
_entity_poly.pdbx_strand_id
1 'polypeptide(L)'
;QFLPEIGVFGNYGIHAADAFQNDGDNWTVGVGLKWNIFSGFSRSKDKQRADAAHSIAQTRYDEAFRQATAELAEARDGVNSARQSVVATLAADAAAEAGAELMRRRFEEGLATAADLLQAETRRAQAESHAIDAQAGLHMAEARLRFVTTMHQNGNDR
;
A
#
# COMPACT_ATOMS: atom_id res chain seq x y z
N GLN A 1 -5.71 35.02 -10.73
CA GLN A 1 -5.23 35.75 -11.91
C GLN A 1 -5.44 37.24 -11.66
N PHE A 2 -4.38 38.05 -11.77
CA PHE A 2 -4.42 39.50 -11.59
C PHE A 2 -4.56 40.23 -12.93
N LEU A 3 -4.67 39.50 -14.02
CA LEU A 3 -4.74 40.05 -15.37
C LEU A 3 -6.20 40.30 -15.76
N PRO A 4 -6.47 41.38 -16.46
CA PRO A 4 -7.79 41.65 -17.03
C PRO A 4 -8.10 40.65 -18.15
N GLU A 5 -9.34 40.19 -18.22
CA GLU A 5 -9.86 39.43 -19.33
C GLU A 5 -10.35 40.39 -20.41
N ILE A 6 -9.82 40.26 -21.63
CA ILE A 6 -10.26 41.01 -22.80
C ILE A 6 -11.08 40.04 -23.66
N GLY A 7 -12.34 40.34 -23.83
CA GLY A 7 -13.25 39.58 -24.70
C GLY A 7 -13.70 40.43 -25.88
N VAL A 8 -13.73 39.88 -27.07
CA VAL A 8 -14.33 40.47 -28.25
C VAL A 8 -15.66 39.77 -28.47
N PHE A 9 -16.72 40.53 -28.63
CA PHE A 9 -18.03 39.99 -28.95
C PHE A 9 -18.62 40.67 -30.20
N GLY A 10 -19.30 39.91 -31.03
CA GLY A 10 -20.02 40.38 -32.17
C GLY A 10 -21.41 39.77 -32.21
N ASN A 11 -22.40 40.56 -32.52
CA ASN A 11 -23.76 40.09 -32.73
C ASN A 11 -24.25 40.63 -34.07
N TYR A 12 -24.83 39.73 -34.88
CA TYR A 12 -25.48 40.05 -36.14
C TYR A 12 -26.95 39.60 -36.05
N GLY A 13 -27.86 40.57 -36.25
CA GLY A 13 -29.29 40.30 -36.17
C GLY A 13 -29.98 40.74 -37.46
N ILE A 14 -30.73 39.85 -38.06
CA ILE A 14 -31.66 40.15 -39.19
C ILE A 14 -33.04 40.28 -38.58
N HIS A 15 -33.63 41.47 -38.64
CA HIS A 15 -35.01 41.67 -38.26
C HIS A 15 -35.84 41.74 -39.53
N ALA A 16 -36.63 40.71 -39.78
CA ALA A 16 -37.68 40.75 -40.79
C ALA A 16 -38.92 41.42 -40.15
N ALA A 17 -39.02 42.71 -40.31
CA ALA A 17 -40.25 43.39 -39.98
C ALA A 17 -40.96 43.84 -41.28
N ASP A 18 -42.12 43.31 -41.50
CA ASP A 18 -43.14 43.68 -42.52
C ASP A 18 -42.70 43.93 -43.96
N ALA A 19 -43.50 43.38 -44.86
CA ALA A 19 -43.31 43.26 -46.32
C ALA A 19 -43.13 44.54 -47.11
N PHE A 20 -42.96 45.75 -46.47
CA PHE A 20 -42.91 47.00 -47.17
C PHE A 20 -41.97 48.09 -46.57
N GLN A 21 -41.03 47.75 -45.69
CA GLN A 21 -40.06 48.70 -45.16
C GLN A 21 -38.65 48.13 -44.99
N ASN A 22 -37.76 48.74 -45.70
CA ASN A 22 -36.30 48.82 -45.69
C ASN A 22 -35.57 47.86 -44.75
N ASP A 23 -34.86 46.90 -45.32
CA ASP A 23 -33.91 45.99 -44.70
C ASP A 23 -32.84 46.78 -43.88
N GLY A 24 -32.90 46.69 -42.59
CA GLY A 24 -31.89 47.20 -41.70
C GLY A 24 -31.08 46.05 -41.11
N ASP A 25 -29.97 45.68 -41.73
CA ASP A 25 -28.95 44.81 -41.10
C ASP A 25 -28.39 45.54 -39.89
N ASN A 26 -28.57 44.91 -38.74
CA ASN A 26 -27.98 45.42 -37.48
C ASN A 26 -26.82 44.56 -37.05
N TRP A 27 -25.63 45.09 -37.01
CA TRP A 27 -24.47 44.45 -36.52
C TRP A 27 -23.84 45.26 -35.38
N THR A 28 -23.35 44.55 -34.38
CA THR A 28 -22.66 45.15 -33.24
C THR A 28 -21.38 44.36 -32.99
N VAL A 29 -20.26 45.08 -33.00
CA VAL A 29 -18.96 44.50 -32.56
C VAL A 29 -18.50 45.33 -31.37
N GLY A 30 -18.09 44.63 -30.34
CA GLY A 30 -17.62 45.29 -29.14
C GLY A 30 -16.41 44.55 -28.52
N VAL A 31 -15.63 45.34 -27.78
CA VAL A 31 -14.55 44.83 -26.96
C VAL A 31 -14.92 45.01 -25.50
N GLY A 32 -14.99 43.91 -24.75
CA GLY A 32 -15.27 43.94 -23.32
C GLY A 32 -13.99 43.75 -22.53
N LEU A 33 -13.71 44.62 -21.57
CA LEU A 33 -12.65 44.48 -20.58
C LEU A 33 -13.29 44.16 -19.23
N LYS A 34 -13.03 42.93 -18.73
CA LYS A 34 -13.46 42.52 -17.40
C LYS A 34 -12.26 42.49 -16.47
N TRP A 35 -12.15 43.41 -15.59
CA TRP A 35 -11.09 43.48 -14.59
C TRP A 35 -11.67 43.47 -13.18
N ASN A 36 -11.44 42.37 -12.46
CA ASN A 36 -11.91 42.25 -11.09
C ASN A 36 -10.87 42.89 -10.15
N ILE A 37 -10.99 44.18 -9.89
CA ILE A 37 -10.03 44.98 -9.09
C ILE A 37 -10.15 44.65 -7.60
N PHE A 38 -11.35 44.28 -7.11
CA PHE A 38 -11.61 43.98 -5.71
C PHE A 38 -12.52 42.77 -5.57
N SER A 39 -11.99 41.69 -5.04
CA SER A 39 -12.71 40.43 -4.79
C SER A 39 -12.93 40.14 -3.29
N GLY A 40 -13.03 41.19 -2.46
CA GLY A 40 -13.45 41.07 -1.05
C GLY A 40 -12.65 40.03 -0.23
N PHE A 41 -11.31 40.03 -0.27
CA PHE A 41 -10.44 39.11 0.43
C PHE A 41 -10.61 37.61 0.05
N SER A 42 -11.48 37.28 -0.93
CA SER A 42 -11.68 35.90 -1.36
C SER A 42 -10.38 35.25 -1.84
N ARG A 43 -9.55 36.01 -2.55
CA ARG A 43 -8.24 35.53 -3.05
C ARG A 43 -7.26 35.14 -1.93
N SER A 44 -7.27 35.90 -0.82
CA SER A 44 -6.45 35.57 0.36
C SER A 44 -6.94 34.28 1.01
N LYS A 45 -8.25 34.06 1.07
CA LYS A 45 -8.85 32.84 1.60
C LYS A 45 -8.61 31.63 0.68
N ASP A 46 -8.66 31.82 -0.63
CA ASP A 46 -8.38 30.77 -1.61
C ASP A 46 -6.91 30.35 -1.55
N LYS A 47 -5.98 31.29 -1.40
CA LYS A 47 -4.58 31.00 -1.15
C LYS A 47 -4.39 30.19 0.15
N GLN A 48 -4.99 30.63 1.27
CA GLN A 48 -4.91 29.90 2.54
C GLN A 48 -5.47 28.46 2.41
N ARG A 49 -6.56 28.27 1.66
CA ARG A 49 -7.10 26.93 1.39
C ARG A 49 -6.13 26.09 0.57
N ALA A 50 -5.50 26.66 -0.44
CA ALA A 50 -4.52 25.95 -1.26
C ALA A 50 -3.28 25.58 -0.45
N ASP A 51 -2.77 26.49 0.38
CA ASP A 51 -1.63 26.25 1.26
C ASP A 51 -1.96 25.15 2.30
N ALA A 52 -3.15 25.18 2.88
CA ALA A 52 -3.63 24.15 3.81
C ALA A 52 -3.80 22.78 3.10
N ALA A 53 -4.36 22.76 1.89
CA ALA A 53 -4.50 21.53 1.11
C ALA A 53 -3.13 20.93 0.75
N HIS A 54 -2.17 21.78 0.38
CA HIS A 54 -0.79 21.34 0.14
C HIS A 54 -0.15 20.73 1.40
N SER A 55 -0.26 21.41 2.54
CA SER A 55 0.25 20.90 3.82
C SER A 55 -0.37 19.57 4.21
N ILE A 56 -1.70 19.42 4.04
CA ILE A 56 -2.39 18.14 4.28
C ILE A 56 -1.87 17.03 3.35
N ALA A 57 -1.70 17.34 2.06
CA ALA A 57 -1.20 16.37 1.09
C ALA A 57 0.23 15.93 1.44
N GLN A 58 1.07 16.86 1.86
CA GLN A 58 2.45 16.58 2.27
C GLN A 58 2.48 15.70 3.54
N THR A 59 1.67 16.02 4.54
CA THR A 59 1.57 15.20 5.77
C THR A 59 1.10 13.77 5.46
N ARG A 60 0.12 13.63 4.57
CA ARG A 60 -0.35 12.29 4.14
C ARG A 60 0.72 11.50 3.40
N TYR A 61 1.51 12.18 2.55
CA TYR A 61 2.63 11.55 1.88
C TYR A 61 3.68 11.05 2.89
N ASP A 62 4.07 11.90 3.84
CA ASP A 62 5.06 11.55 4.87
C ASP A 62 4.56 10.40 5.77
N GLU A 63 3.27 10.37 6.07
CA GLU A 63 2.65 9.29 6.85
C GLU A 63 2.66 7.98 6.06
N ALA A 64 2.23 8.00 4.80
CA ALA A 64 2.25 6.83 3.92
C ALA A 64 3.68 6.29 3.73
N PHE A 65 4.66 7.16 3.55
CA PHE A 65 6.06 6.78 3.43
C PHE A 65 6.60 6.10 4.70
N ARG A 66 6.29 6.67 5.88
CA ARG A 66 6.69 6.06 7.16
C ARG A 66 6.03 4.70 7.38
N GLN A 67 4.73 4.60 7.08
CA GLN A 67 4.00 3.34 7.20
C GLN A 67 4.62 2.27 6.29
N ALA A 68 4.87 2.62 5.05
CA ALA A 68 5.47 1.73 4.08
C ALA A 68 6.87 1.24 4.49
N THR A 69 7.68 2.13 5.05
CA THR A 69 9.01 1.78 5.57
C THR A 69 8.91 0.83 6.77
N ALA A 70 7.94 1.07 7.65
CA ALA A 70 7.69 0.21 8.81
C ALA A 70 7.21 -1.18 8.39
N GLU A 71 6.28 -1.27 7.44
CA GLU A 71 5.80 -2.55 6.90
C GLU A 71 6.93 -3.37 6.25
N LEU A 72 7.83 -2.70 5.51
CA LEU A 72 9.00 -3.37 4.94
C LEU A 72 9.96 -3.88 6.01
N ALA A 73 10.23 -3.11 7.05
CA ALA A 73 11.06 -3.52 8.17
C ALA A 73 10.44 -4.73 8.88
N GLU A 74 9.15 -4.67 9.21
CA GLU A 74 8.41 -5.78 9.83
C GLU A 74 8.46 -7.06 8.98
N ALA A 75 8.27 -6.93 7.67
CA ALA A 75 8.33 -8.08 6.77
C ALA A 75 9.72 -8.73 6.72
N ARG A 76 10.80 -7.93 6.76
CA ARG A 76 12.18 -8.42 6.84
C ARG A 76 12.47 -9.12 8.17
N ASP A 77 12.05 -8.52 9.28
CA ASP A 77 12.22 -9.11 10.60
C ASP A 77 11.42 -10.41 10.72
N GLY A 78 10.24 -10.47 10.13
CA GLY A 78 9.44 -11.69 10.03
C GLY A 78 10.16 -12.83 9.31
N VAL A 79 10.84 -12.55 8.19
CA VAL A 79 11.65 -13.56 7.48
C VAL A 79 12.84 -14.00 8.33
N ASN A 80 13.54 -13.08 8.99
CA ASN A 80 14.69 -13.43 9.84
C ASN A 80 14.27 -14.29 11.03
N SER A 81 13.16 -13.96 11.68
CA SER A 81 12.58 -14.75 12.77
C SER A 81 12.15 -16.16 12.31
N ALA A 82 11.47 -16.23 11.15
CA ALA A 82 11.05 -17.51 10.59
C ALA A 82 12.25 -18.40 10.22
N ARG A 83 13.36 -17.84 9.69
CA ARG A 83 14.60 -18.59 9.43
C ARG A 83 15.22 -19.15 10.70
N GLN A 84 15.27 -18.36 11.77
CA GLN A 84 15.76 -18.83 13.06
C GLN A 84 14.88 -19.94 13.62
N SER A 85 13.56 -19.84 13.48
CA SER A 85 12.61 -20.88 13.87
C SER A 85 12.86 -22.18 13.11
N VAL A 86 13.07 -22.13 11.79
CA VAL A 86 13.41 -23.33 10.99
C VAL A 86 14.69 -24.00 11.49
N VAL A 87 15.75 -23.24 11.76
CA VAL A 87 17.00 -23.79 12.26
C VAL A 87 16.79 -24.49 13.63
N ALA A 88 16.06 -23.84 14.53
CA ALA A 88 15.78 -24.38 15.86
C ALA A 88 14.91 -25.65 15.80
N THR A 89 13.85 -25.64 14.99
CA THR A 89 12.95 -26.80 14.88
C THR A 89 13.61 -28.01 14.19
N LEU A 90 14.44 -27.79 13.16
CA LEU A 90 15.21 -28.84 12.53
C LEU A 90 16.22 -29.49 13.50
N ALA A 91 16.86 -28.66 14.34
CA ALA A 91 17.76 -29.20 15.37
C ALA A 91 16.99 -30.00 16.44
N ALA A 92 15.79 -29.55 16.81
CA ALA A 92 14.92 -30.27 17.75
C ALA A 92 14.40 -31.57 17.16
N ASP A 93 14.06 -31.59 15.87
CA ASP A 93 13.64 -32.81 15.15
C ASP A 93 14.76 -33.86 15.11
N ALA A 94 15.97 -33.47 14.71
CA ALA A 94 17.12 -34.35 14.70
C ALA A 94 17.45 -34.93 16.11
N ALA A 95 17.29 -34.11 17.15
CA ALA A 95 17.50 -34.57 18.54
C ALA A 95 16.38 -35.53 18.98
N ALA A 96 15.13 -35.27 18.58
CA ALA A 96 14.00 -36.16 18.89
C ALA A 96 14.10 -37.49 18.16
N GLU A 97 14.56 -37.49 16.90
CA GLU A 97 14.83 -38.70 16.12
C GLU A 97 15.91 -39.55 16.79
N ALA A 98 17.06 -38.97 17.14
CA ALA A 98 18.12 -39.65 17.85
C ALA A 98 17.67 -40.23 19.20
N GLY A 99 16.81 -39.47 19.92
CA GLY A 99 16.20 -39.89 21.17
C GLY A 99 15.27 -41.10 21.01
N ALA A 100 14.42 -41.09 19.98
CA ALA A 100 13.53 -42.21 19.67
C ALA A 100 14.30 -43.46 19.26
N GLU A 101 15.35 -43.32 18.47
CA GLU A 101 16.23 -44.43 18.06
C GLU A 101 16.95 -45.07 19.25
N LEU A 102 17.48 -44.23 20.17
CA LEU A 102 18.08 -44.74 21.41
C LEU A 102 17.05 -45.48 22.27
N MET A 103 15.84 -44.97 22.39
CA MET A 103 14.79 -45.60 23.19
C MET A 103 14.33 -46.92 22.58
N ARG A 104 14.27 -47.00 21.23
CA ARG A 104 13.96 -48.25 20.50
C ARG A 104 14.98 -49.34 20.79
N ARG A 105 16.29 -49.02 20.72
CA ARG A 105 17.36 -49.96 21.06
C ARG A 105 17.25 -50.47 22.52
N ARG A 106 17.02 -49.55 23.47
CA ARG A 106 16.82 -49.93 24.88
C ARG A 106 15.62 -50.83 25.10
N PHE A 107 14.55 -50.60 24.37
CA PHE A 107 13.34 -51.43 24.41
C PHE A 107 13.65 -52.84 23.87
N GLU A 108 14.37 -52.97 22.75
CA GLU A 108 14.82 -54.24 22.16
C GLU A 108 15.73 -55.03 23.11
N GLU A 109 16.55 -54.32 23.87
CA GLU A 109 17.42 -54.90 24.92
C GLU A 109 16.66 -55.20 26.24
N GLY A 110 15.37 -54.90 26.33
CA GLY A 110 14.57 -55.07 27.54
C GLY A 110 14.85 -54.06 28.66
N LEU A 111 15.55 -52.94 28.32
CA LEU A 111 15.97 -51.87 29.25
C LEU A 111 15.00 -50.70 29.30
N ALA A 112 13.94 -50.69 28.51
CA ALA A 112 12.91 -49.70 28.50
C ALA A 112 11.52 -50.32 28.37
N THR A 113 10.48 -49.58 28.79
CA THR A 113 9.08 -50.02 28.67
C THR A 113 8.50 -49.63 27.33
N ALA A 114 7.41 -50.29 26.93
CA ALA A 114 6.64 -49.87 25.74
C ALA A 114 6.08 -48.43 25.87
N ALA A 115 5.77 -48.00 27.08
CA ALA A 115 5.32 -46.65 27.36
C ALA A 115 6.41 -45.61 27.09
N ASP A 116 7.67 -45.92 27.49
CA ASP A 116 8.83 -45.05 27.22
C ASP A 116 9.09 -44.91 25.72
N LEU A 117 9.02 -46.03 24.99
CA LEU A 117 9.17 -46.03 23.53
C LEU A 117 8.06 -45.23 22.86
N LEU A 118 6.80 -45.44 23.22
CA LEU A 118 5.66 -44.69 22.66
C LEU A 118 5.80 -43.19 22.93
N GLN A 119 6.26 -42.81 24.12
CA GLN A 119 6.49 -41.40 24.46
C GLN A 119 7.60 -40.79 23.60
N ALA A 120 8.68 -41.52 23.33
CA ALA A 120 9.77 -41.07 22.47
C ALA A 120 9.33 -40.88 21.01
N GLU A 121 8.57 -41.86 20.47
CA GLU A 121 8.00 -41.77 19.12
C GLU A 121 6.98 -40.61 19.00
N THR A 122 6.18 -40.38 20.04
CA THR A 122 5.25 -39.24 20.05
C THR A 122 6.01 -37.90 20.00
N ARG A 123 7.10 -37.76 20.77
CA ARG A 123 7.95 -36.56 20.76
C ARG A 123 8.60 -36.34 19.39
N ARG A 124 9.06 -37.41 18.74
CA ARG A 124 9.62 -37.39 17.40
C ARG A 124 8.58 -36.87 16.40
N ALA A 125 7.37 -37.44 16.39
CA ALA A 125 6.32 -37.04 15.49
C ALA A 125 5.89 -35.56 15.70
N GLN A 126 5.89 -35.11 16.97
CA GLN A 126 5.62 -33.69 17.28
C GLN A 126 6.74 -32.77 16.78
N ALA A 127 8.00 -33.14 16.95
CA ALA A 127 9.14 -32.34 16.48
C ALA A 127 9.17 -32.26 14.95
N GLU A 128 8.91 -33.32 14.24
CA GLU A 128 8.76 -33.37 12.78
C GLU A 128 7.63 -32.43 12.31
N SER A 129 6.46 -32.48 12.95
CA SER A 129 5.35 -31.57 12.65
C SER A 129 5.76 -30.12 12.84
N HIS A 130 6.43 -29.77 13.94
CA HIS A 130 6.89 -28.40 14.19
C HIS A 130 7.93 -27.93 13.16
N ALA A 131 8.81 -28.83 12.68
CA ALA A 131 9.75 -28.47 11.63
C ALA A 131 9.07 -28.18 10.30
N ILE A 132 8.04 -28.95 9.92
CA ILE A 132 7.21 -28.70 8.73
C ILE A 132 6.46 -27.37 8.86
N ASP A 133 5.85 -27.11 10.01
CA ASP A 133 5.13 -25.85 10.26
C ASP A 133 6.06 -24.63 10.18
N ALA A 134 7.27 -24.74 10.72
CA ALA A 134 8.26 -23.67 10.64
C ALA A 134 8.71 -23.40 9.20
N GLN A 135 8.89 -24.44 8.38
CA GLN A 135 9.21 -24.30 6.94
C GLN A 135 8.07 -23.60 6.18
N ALA A 136 6.83 -24.01 6.43
CA ALA A 136 5.66 -23.37 5.85
C ALA A 136 5.57 -21.88 6.29
N GLY A 137 5.83 -21.60 7.57
CA GLY A 137 5.91 -20.23 8.10
C GLY A 137 6.96 -19.37 7.40
N LEU A 138 8.14 -19.93 7.10
CA LEU A 138 9.19 -19.25 6.34
C LEU A 138 8.71 -18.88 4.93
N HIS A 139 8.08 -19.80 4.22
CA HIS A 139 7.56 -19.53 2.88
C HIS A 139 6.48 -18.43 2.89
N MET A 140 5.62 -18.42 3.90
CA MET A 140 4.62 -17.34 4.06
C MET A 140 5.29 -15.99 4.34
N ALA A 141 6.30 -15.93 5.21
CA ALA A 141 7.04 -14.73 5.50
C ALA A 141 7.77 -14.18 4.26
N GLU A 142 8.39 -15.04 3.48
CA GLU A 142 9.04 -14.67 2.21
C GLU A 142 8.04 -14.18 1.16
N ALA A 143 6.86 -14.78 1.07
CA ALA A 143 5.79 -14.33 0.19
C ALA A 143 5.29 -12.93 0.60
N ARG A 144 5.11 -12.69 1.92
CA ARG A 144 4.74 -11.36 2.45
C ARG A 144 5.80 -10.31 2.11
N LEU A 145 7.08 -10.62 2.29
CA LEU A 145 8.17 -9.70 1.95
C LEU A 145 8.17 -9.34 0.46
N ARG A 146 8.00 -10.32 -0.42
CA ARG A 146 7.90 -10.09 -1.88
C ARG A 146 6.71 -9.19 -2.21
N PHE A 147 5.55 -9.45 -1.63
CA PHE A 147 4.34 -8.66 -1.84
C PHE A 147 4.55 -7.18 -1.45
N VAL A 148 5.08 -6.93 -0.25
CA VAL A 148 5.35 -5.57 0.24
C VAL A 148 6.36 -4.85 -0.67
N THR A 149 7.41 -5.55 -1.13
CA THR A 149 8.44 -4.98 -2.02
C THR A 149 7.86 -4.62 -3.39
N THR A 150 7.01 -5.48 -3.97
CA THR A 150 6.42 -5.25 -5.30
C THR A 150 5.41 -4.10 -5.29
N MET A 151 4.63 -3.97 -4.23
CA MET A 151 3.70 -2.83 -4.08
C MET A 151 4.44 -1.49 -4.05
N HIS A 152 5.61 -1.44 -3.42
CA HIS A 152 6.44 -0.23 -3.36
C HIS A 152 7.05 0.16 -4.70
N GLN A 153 7.44 -0.82 -5.53
CA GLN A 153 7.98 -0.54 -6.87
C GLN A 153 6.91 0.02 -7.81
N ASN A 154 5.71 -0.54 -7.82
CA ASN A 154 4.60 -0.07 -8.66
C ASN A 154 4.01 1.30 -8.25
N GLY A 155 4.21 1.73 -7.01
CA GLY A 155 3.77 3.05 -6.52
C GLY A 155 4.69 4.20 -6.95
N ASN A 156 5.93 3.92 -7.31
CA ASN A 156 6.93 4.93 -7.69
C ASN A 156 6.96 5.22 -9.20
N ASP A 157 6.29 4.39 -10.01
CA ASP A 157 6.23 4.52 -11.48
C ASP A 157 4.96 5.27 -11.97
N ARG A 158 4.18 5.88 -11.08
CA ARG A 158 2.99 6.70 -11.41
C ARG A 158 3.12 8.10 -10.86
#